data_743e4199265df7201f52c190cdf30f90
#
_entry.id   743e4199265df7201f52c190cdf30f90
#
_cell.length_a   1.000
_cell.length_b   1.000
_cell.length_c   1.000
_cell.angle_alpha   90.00
_cell.angle_beta   90.00
_cell.angle_gamma   90.00
#
_symmetry.space_group_name_H-M   'P 1'
#
loop_
_entity.id
_entity.type
_entity.pdbx_description
1 polymer ?
#
loop_
_entity_poly.entity_id
_entity_poly.type
_entity_poly.pdbx_seq_one_letter_code
_entity_poly.pdbx_strand_id
1 'polypeptide(L)'
;LHLTNLNRFKDQRDRPDITNPETLNLYLSTRFEQLRYAAELGMYQEAFRTVEDIHTLQALAGRQPHPLTMVAYYTRLQKVFWASDCQLYHAYAWYKIYSLSRQHNKALKEGDLRLMATHCVLAALSVLPYDRAAVGGVHDPELAREKQERVSSILGFKDETGAASVVSRASLISELRTKGLLDLCPPEVRSVFHLLESEFNPMGMYTKAEPQVAAVEALGAQMVFSSGFP
;
A
#
# COMPACT_ATOMS: atom_id res chain seq x y z
N LEU A 1 17.80 -17.25 -8.01
CA LEU A 1 18.45 -18.57 -8.12
C LEU A 1 17.77 -19.64 -7.26
N HIS A 2 17.51 -19.39 -5.97
CA HIS A 2 16.91 -20.39 -5.08
C HIS A 2 15.45 -20.72 -5.41
N LEU A 3 14.62 -19.71 -5.69
CA LEU A 3 13.22 -19.89 -6.10
C LEU A 3 13.08 -20.60 -7.46
N THR A 4 13.96 -20.28 -8.40
CA THR A 4 14.01 -20.95 -9.71
C THR A 4 14.32 -22.44 -9.54
N ASN A 5 15.27 -22.78 -8.64
CA ASN A 5 15.60 -24.15 -8.31
C ASN A 5 14.45 -24.88 -7.59
N LEU A 6 13.72 -24.21 -6.71
CA LEU A 6 12.53 -24.75 -6.07
C LEU A 6 11.46 -25.19 -7.07
N ASN A 7 11.29 -24.44 -8.16
CA ASN A 7 10.34 -24.78 -9.20
C ASN A 7 10.87 -25.87 -10.17
N ARG A 8 12.18 -25.86 -10.44
CA ARG A 8 12.82 -26.78 -11.40
C ARG A 8 12.92 -28.23 -10.89
N PHE A 9 13.05 -28.40 -9.58
CA PHE A 9 13.25 -29.73 -8.96
C PHE A 9 12.02 -30.15 -8.14
N LYS A 10 10.83 -30.08 -8.71
CA LYS A 10 9.57 -30.44 -8.04
C LYS A 10 9.52 -31.87 -7.49
N ASP A 11 10.25 -32.80 -8.13
CA ASP A 11 10.17 -34.22 -7.86
C ASP A 11 11.24 -34.76 -6.92
N GLN A 12 12.09 -33.91 -6.35
CA GLN A 12 13.12 -34.35 -5.40
C GLN A 12 12.56 -34.61 -4.00
N ARG A 13 12.89 -35.76 -3.44
CA ARG A 13 12.35 -36.32 -2.19
C ARG A 13 12.67 -35.48 -0.94
N ASP A 14 13.81 -34.77 -0.93
CA ASP A 14 14.31 -33.97 0.22
C ASP A 14 14.00 -32.46 0.10
N ARG A 15 13.05 -32.12 -0.75
CA ARG A 15 12.68 -30.73 -0.99
C ARG A 15 11.71 -30.22 0.08
N PRO A 16 11.90 -29.00 0.63
CA PRO A 16 10.90 -28.37 1.49
C PRO A 16 9.61 -28.14 0.71
N ASP A 17 8.51 -28.65 1.25
CA ASP A 17 7.18 -28.50 0.64
C ASP A 17 6.65 -27.09 0.94
N ILE A 18 6.58 -26.26 -0.11
CA ILE A 18 6.07 -24.87 -0.03
C ILE A 18 4.55 -24.85 0.15
N THR A 19 3.85 -25.94 -0.16
CA THR A 19 2.39 -26.03 0.05
C THR A 19 2.04 -26.15 1.54
N ASN A 20 3.01 -26.57 2.38
CA ASN A 20 2.86 -26.56 3.82
C ASN A 20 2.88 -25.10 4.35
N PRO A 21 1.84 -24.67 5.10
CA PRO A 21 1.73 -23.32 5.62
C PRO A 21 2.88 -22.92 6.56
N GLU A 22 3.45 -23.84 7.32
CA GLU A 22 4.57 -23.57 8.21
C GLU A 22 5.85 -23.27 7.42
N THR A 23 6.14 -24.08 6.41
CA THR A 23 7.29 -23.88 5.52
C THR A 23 7.15 -22.55 4.76
N LEU A 24 5.96 -22.28 4.22
CA LEU A 24 5.69 -21.01 3.53
C LEU A 24 5.89 -19.80 4.45
N ASN A 25 5.36 -19.85 5.69
CA ASN A 25 5.53 -18.78 6.66
C ASN A 25 7.00 -18.53 7.01
N LEU A 26 7.80 -19.57 7.13
CA LEU A 26 9.23 -19.46 7.41
C LEU A 26 9.97 -18.78 6.24
N TYR A 27 9.68 -19.17 5.00
CA TYR A 27 10.24 -18.50 3.81
C TYR A 27 9.81 -17.04 3.72
N LEU A 28 8.54 -16.75 3.94
CA LEU A 28 8.00 -15.41 3.91
C LEU A 28 8.60 -14.53 5.02
N SER A 29 8.76 -15.05 6.24
CA SER A 29 9.36 -14.29 7.34
C SER A 29 10.80 -13.86 7.01
N THR A 30 11.60 -14.75 6.42
CA THR A 30 12.96 -14.44 5.97
C THR A 30 12.94 -13.34 4.89
N ARG A 31 12.03 -13.42 3.92
CA ARG A 31 11.91 -12.40 2.88
C ARG A 31 11.41 -11.07 3.42
N PHE A 32 10.52 -11.10 4.41
CA PHE A 32 10.05 -9.86 5.07
C PHE A 32 11.17 -9.16 5.83
N GLU A 33 12.06 -9.90 6.49
CA GLU A 33 13.22 -9.30 7.12
C GLU A 33 14.19 -8.72 6.09
N GLN A 34 14.43 -9.41 4.98
CA GLN A 34 15.20 -8.84 3.86
C GLN A 34 14.59 -7.55 3.32
N LEU A 35 13.28 -7.52 3.14
CA LEU A 35 12.56 -6.31 2.71
C LEU A 35 12.71 -5.17 3.72
N ARG A 36 12.65 -5.48 5.02
CA ARG A 36 12.85 -4.51 6.09
C ARG A 36 14.26 -3.90 6.02
N TYR A 37 15.28 -4.71 6.00
CA TYR A 37 16.66 -4.23 5.93
C TYR A 37 16.96 -3.49 4.62
N ALA A 38 16.44 -3.95 3.50
CA ALA A 38 16.59 -3.25 2.22
C ALA A 38 15.95 -1.86 2.25
N ALA A 39 14.78 -1.72 2.88
CA ALA A 39 14.11 -0.44 3.06
C ALA A 39 14.88 0.50 4.01
N GLU A 40 15.37 -0.02 5.14
CA GLU A 40 16.16 0.74 6.12
C GLU A 40 17.50 1.24 5.55
N LEU A 41 18.12 0.45 4.70
CA LEU A 41 19.40 0.80 4.04
C LEU A 41 19.21 1.62 2.76
N GLY A 42 17.99 1.90 2.34
CA GLY A 42 17.69 2.64 1.10
C GLY A 42 18.00 1.86 -0.20
N MET A 43 18.15 0.53 -0.11
CA MET A 43 18.43 -0.34 -1.27
C MET A 43 17.12 -0.71 -2.00
N TYR A 44 16.49 0.25 -2.67
CA TYR A 44 15.17 0.06 -3.28
C TYR A 44 15.12 -1.01 -4.36
N GLN A 45 16.21 -1.19 -5.13
CA GLN A 45 16.25 -2.24 -6.15
C GLN A 45 16.14 -3.63 -5.53
N GLU A 46 16.85 -3.88 -4.42
CA GLU A 46 16.79 -5.15 -3.70
C GLU A 46 15.44 -5.30 -2.97
N ALA A 47 14.86 -4.20 -2.49
CA ALA A 47 13.52 -4.20 -1.92
C ALA A 47 12.48 -4.65 -2.96
N PHE A 48 12.50 -4.10 -4.19
CA PHE A 48 11.59 -4.52 -5.26
C PHE A 48 11.82 -5.97 -5.71
N ARG A 49 13.06 -6.43 -5.80
CA ARG A 49 13.36 -7.85 -6.07
C ARG A 49 12.80 -8.77 -4.98
N THR A 50 12.91 -8.35 -3.73
CA THR A 50 12.35 -9.10 -2.61
C THR A 50 10.81 -9.16 -2.67
N VAL A 51 10.16 -8.09 -3.13
CA VAL A 51 8.71 -8.06 -3.37
C VAL A 51 8.32 -9.03 -4.49
N GLU A 52 9.08 -9.07 -5.60
CA GLU A 52 8.86 -10.05 -6.68
C GLU A 52 9.05 -11.50 -6.18
N ASP A 53 10.06 -11.74 -5.35
CA ASP A 53 10.28 -13.05 -4.74
C ASP A 53 9.12 -13.47 -3.83
N ILE A 54 8.60 -12.57 -3.01
CA ILE A 54 7.43 -12.81 -2.14
C ILE A 54 6.21 -13.17 -2.98
N HIS A 55 5.94 -12.39 -4.04
CA HIS A 55 4.84 -12.67 -4.96
C HIS A 55 4.99 -14.04 -5.63
N THR A 56 6.20 -14.38 -6.09
CA THR A 56 6.50 -15.67 -6.70
C THR A 56 6.28 -16.83 -5.72
N LEU A 57 6.69 -16.68 -4.46
CA LEU A 57 6.44 -17.66 -3.41
C LEU A 57 4.95 -17.88 -3.17
N GLN A 58 4.16 -16.80 -3.11
CA GLN A 58 2.71 -16.87 -2.95
C GLN A 58 2.03 -17.56 -4.14
N ALA A 59 2.48 -17.25 -5.36
CA ALA A 59 1.97 -17.86 -6.57
C ALA A 59 2.29 -19.36 -6.63
N LEU A 60 3.52 -19.77 -6.24
CA LEU A 60 3.93 -21.17 -6.19
C LEU A 60 3.20 -21.99 -5.11
N ALA A 61 2.91 -21.36 -3.98
CA ALA A 61 2.20 -21.99 -2.88
C ALA A 61 0.70 -22.22 -3.18
N GLY A 62 0.12 -21.47 -4.13
CA GLY A 62 -1.30 -21.52 -4.46
C GLY A 62 -2.25 -21.13 -3.32
N ARG A 63 -1.71 -20.63 -2.21
CA ARG A 63 -2.45 -20.22 -1.01
C ARG A 63 -2.06 -18.84 -0.58
N GLN A 64 -3.01 -18.09 -0.06
CA GLN A 64 -2.72 -16.80 0.55
C GLN A 64 -2.18 -16.99 1.98
N PRO A 65 -1.14 -16.25 2.37
CA PRO A 65 -0.63 -16.22 3.72
C PRO A 65 -1.69 -15.75 4.73
N HIS A 66 -1.40 -15.98 6.01
CA HIS A 66 -2.29 -15.50 7.06
C HIS A 66 -2.48 -13.97 6.99
N PRO A 67 -3.70 -13.44 7.14
CA PRO A 67 -3.99 -12.03 6.95
C PRO A 67 -3.12 -11.08 7.79
N LEU A 68 -2.79 -11.43 9.04
CA LEU A 68 -1.92 -10.63 9.90
C LEU A 68 -0.47 -10.59 9.36
N THR A 69 0.00 -11.68 8.75
CA THR A 69 1.30 -11.72 8.06
C THR A 69 1.31 -10.77 6.87
N MET A 70 0.20 -10.67 6.15
CA MET A 70 0.03 -9.72 5.05
C MET A 70 -0.04 -8.27 5.53
N VAL A 71 -0.64 -8.00 6.68
CA VAL A 71 -0.59 -6.65 7.30
C VAL A 71 0.85 -6.24 7.57
N ALA A 72 1.66 -7.13 8.18
CA ALA A 72 3.08 -6.86 8.41
C ALA A 72 3.86 -6.62 7.11
N TYR A 73 3.55 -7.37 6.05
CA TYR A 73 4.13 -7.17 4.72
C TYR A 73 3.79 -5.79 4.14
N TYR A 74 2.50 -5.43 4.10
CA TYR A 74 2.08 -4.12 3.57
C TYR A 74 2.61 -2.95 4.41
N THR A 75 2.77 -3.12 5.73
CA THR A 75 3.38 -2.10 6.60
C THR A 75 4.84 -1.82 6.24
N ARG A 76 5.60 -2.84 5.82
CA ARG A 76 6.97 -2.64 5.32
C ARG A 76 6.98 -2.05 3.92
N LEU A 77 6.10 -2.54 3.07
CA LEU A 77 5.99 -2.13 1.67
C LEU A 77 5.59 -0.66 1.51
N GLN A 78 4.69 -0.15 2.37
CA GLN A 78 4.31 1.27 2.34
C GLN A 78 5.51 2.20 2.60
N LYS A 79 6.48 1.81 3.45
CA LYS A 79 7.71 2.58 3.69
C LYS A 79 8.59 2.62 2.43
N VAL A 80 8.69 1.49 1.72
CA VAL A 80 9.44 1.43 0.44
C VAL A 80 8.81 2.34 -0.59
N PHE A 81 7.49 2.33 -0.73
CA PHE A 81 6.79 3.18 -1.69
C PHE A 81 6.89 4.67 -1.35
N TRP A 82 6.81 5.00 -0.06
CA TRP A 82 7.03 6.37 0.40
C TRP A 82 8.42 6.89 0.00
N ALA A 83 9.45 6.11 0.30
CA ALA A 83 10.83 6.46 -0.01
C ALA A 83 11.16 6.47 -1.51
N SER A 84 10.39 5.71 -2.32
CA SER A 84 10.53 5.66 -3.78
C SER A 84 9.66 6.70 -4.52
N ASP A 85 8.99 7.60 -3.79
CA ASP A 85 8.04 8.59 -4.32
C ASP A 85 6.88 7.99 -5.14
N CYS A 86 6.53 6.73 -4.84
CA CYS A 86 5.41 6.02 -5.46
C CYS A 86 4.13 6.23 -4.68
N GLN A 87 3.59 7.45 -4.68
CA GLN A 87 2.47 7.89 -3.83
C GLN A 87 1.21 7.04 -4.01
N LEU A 88 0.86 6.65 -5.24
CA LEU A 88 -0.33 5.85 -5.52
C LEU A 88 -0.25 4.48 -4.85
N TYR A 89 0.88 3.78 -4.99
CA TYR A 89 1.08 2.47 -4.36
C TYR A 89 1.21 2.56 -2.85
N HIS A 90 1.78 3.65 -2.33
CA HIS A 90 1.79 3.95 -0.91
C HIS A 90 0.37 4.06 -0.33
N ALA A 91 -0.51 4.80 -1.01
CA ALA A 91 -1.91 4.95 -0.61
C ALA A 91 -2.68 3.60 -0.64
N TYR A 92 -2.46 2.79 -1.68
CA TYR A 92 -3.04 1.46 -1.75
C TYR A 92 -2.50 0.50 -0.70
N ALA A 93 -1.23 0.58 -0.34
CA ALA A 93 -0.67 -0.22 0.75
C ALA A 93 -1.36 0.12 2.08
N TRP A 94 -1.59 1.39 2.39
CA TRP A 94 -2.37 1.83 3.55
C TRP A 94 -3.81 1.33 3.52
N TYR A 95 -4.44 1.39 2.35
CA TYR A 95 -5.79 0.86 2.19
C TYR A 95 -5.86 -0.66 2.44
N LYS A 96 -4.87 -1.43 1.98
CA LYS A 96 -4.76 -2.88 2.27
C LYS A 96 -4.52 -3.14 3.75
N ILE A 97 -3.64 -2.38 4.41
CA ILE A 97 -3.41 -2.47 5.86
C ILE A 97 -4.73 -2.26 6.62
N TYR A 98 -5.44 -1.18 6.31
CA TYR A 98 -6.73 -0.88 6.93
C TYR A 98 -7.77 -1.98 6.71
N SER A 99 -7.95 -2.41 5.45
CA SER A 99 -8.96 -3.42 5.08
C SER A 99 -8.71 -4.76 5.76
N LEU A 100 -7.46 -5.26 5.72
CA LEU A 100 -7.09 -6.52 6.36
C LEU A 100 -7.16 -6.44 7.89
N SER A 101 -6.71 -5.33 8.49
CA SER A 101 -6.77 -5.14 9.93
C SER A 101 -8.21 -5.08 10.43
N ARG A 102 -9.10 -4.37 9.74
CA ARG A 102 -10.53 -4.29 10.10
C ARG A 102 -11.23 -5.65 10.01
N GLN A 103 -10.89 -6.45 8.99
CA GLN A 103 -11.56 -7.74 8.76
C GLN A 103 -11.07 -8.83 9.72
N HIS A 104 -9.79 -8.85 10.05
CA HIS A 104 -9.15 -9.99 10.71
C HIS A 104 -8.63 -9.72 12.10
N ASN A 105 -8.42 -8.46 12.49
CA ASN A 105 -7.93 -8.12 13.82
C ASN A 105 -9.07 -7.73 14.76
N LYS A 106 -9.57 -8.71 15.52
CA LYS A 106 -10.65 -8.50 16.51
C LYS A 106 -10.20 -7.71 17.76
N ALA A 107 -8.89 -7.61 17.99
CA ALA A 107 -8.32 -6.88 19.12
C ALA A 107 -8.05 -5.40 18.79
N LEU A 108 -8.38 -4.94 17.59
CA LEU A 108 -8.14 -3.59 17.13
C LEU A 108 -9.03 -2.60 17.90
N LYS A 109 -8.39 -1.62 18.54
CA LYS A 109 -9.09 -0.54 19.23
C LYS A 109 -9.68 0.44 18.22
N GLU A 110 -10.79 1.07 18.59
CA GLU A 110 -11.43 2.07 17.71
C GLU A 110 -10.51 3.25 17.39
N GLY A 111 -9.65 3.66 18.34
CA GLY A 111 -8.65 4.70 18.13
C GLY A 111 -7.63 4.35 17.05
N ASP A 112 -7.13 3.10 17.06
CA ASP A 112 -6.17 2.63 16.05
C ASP A 112 -6.82 2.53 14.68
N LEU A 113 -8.10 2.10 14.63
CA LEU A 113 -8.86 2.04 13.39
C LEU A 113 -9.06 3.43 12.77
N ARG A 114 -9.39 4.44 13.60
CA ARG A 114 -9.51 5.84 13.17
C ARG A 114 -8.18 6.39 12.67
N LEU A 115 -7.09 6.07 13.35
CA LEU A 115 -5.74 6.46 12.95
C LEU A 115 -5.37 5.87 11.57
N MET A 116 -5.59 4.56 11.37
CA MET A 116 -5.35 3.90 10.09
C MET A 116 -6.22 4.47 8.96
N ALA A 117 -7.50 4.76 9.24
CA ALA A 117 -8.39 5.40 8.27
C ALA A 117 -7.90 6.80 7.88
N THR A 118 -7.44 7.58 8.86
CA THR A 118 -6.86 8.91 8.63
C THR A 118 -5.62 8.85 7.75
N HIS A 119 -4.68 7.94 8.05
CA HIS A 119 -3.49 7.73 7.21
C HIS A 119 -3.86 7.32 5.78
N CYS A 120 -4.85 6.43 5.63
CA CYS A 120 -5.31 6.00 4.32
C CYS A 120 -5.89 7.15 3.49
N VAL A 121 -6.72 8.00 4.11
CA VAL A 121 -7.31 9.16 3.43
C VAL A 121 -6.25 10.21 3.09
N LEU A 122 -5.34 10.53 4.01
CA LEU A 122 -4.26 11.48 3.75
C LEU A 122 -3.31 10.97 2.65
N ALA A 123 -2.96 9.69 2.67
CA ALA A 123 -2.15 9.08 1.61
C ALA A 123 -2.86 9.14 0.25
N ALA A 124 -4.18 8.93 0.19
CA ALA A 124 -4.95 9.05 -1.05
C ALA A 124 -5.02 10.49 -1.56
N LEU A 125 -5.10 11.47 -0.66
CA LEU A 125 -5.09 12.89 -1.01
C LEU A 125 -3.73 13.36 -1.53
N SER A 126 -2.63 12.75 -1.06
CA SER A 126 -1.28 13.08 -1.53
C SER A 126 -1.03 12.63 -2.98
N VAL A 127 -1.86 11.71 -3.51
CA VAL A 127 -1.76 11.27 -4.90
C VAL A 127 -2.22 12.38 -5.83
N LEU A 128 -1.35 12.79 -6.74
CA LEU A 128 -1.67 13.84 -7.72
C LEU A 128 -2.78 13.37 -8.67
N PRO A 129 -3.68 14.27 -9.09
CA PRO A 129 -4.77 13.94 -10.01
C PRO A 129 -4.28 13.67 -11.44
N TYR A 130 -3.04 14.00 -11.75
CA TYR A 130 -2.38 13.80 -13.04
C TYR A 130 -1.02 13.12 -12.86
N ASP A 131 -0.65 12.34 -13.85
CA ASP A 131 0.65 11.68 -13.84
C ASP A 131 1.74 12.68 -14.26
N ARG A 132 2.70 12.98 -13.37
CA ARG A 132 3.85 13.84 -13.67
C ARG A 132 4.69 13.30 -14.83
N ALA A 133 4.77 11.99 -15.00
CA ALA A 133 5.50 11.38 -16.09
C ALA A 133 4.86 11.66 -17.46
N ALA A 134 3.54 11.77 -17.52
CA ALA A 134 2.81 12.12 -18.75
C ALA A 134 3.05 13.56 -19.20
N VAL A 135 3.37 14.48 -18.29
CA VAL A 135 3.64 15.89 -18.59
C VAL A 135 5.07 16.11 -19.14
N GLY A 136 5.99 15.19 -18.85
CA GLY A 136 7.42 15.28 -19.23
C GLY A 136 7.78 14.83 -20.64
N GLY A 137 6.85 14.39 -21.46
CA GLY A 137 6.97 14.33 -22.93
C GLY A 137 7.84 13.24 -23.54
N VAL A 138 8.40 12.27 -22.82
CA VAL A 138 9.28 11.23 -23.40
C VAL A 138 9.04 9.84 -22.78
N HIS A 139 7.81 9.47 -22.53
CA HIS A 139 7.53 8.09 -22.10
C HIS A 139 6.58 7.41 -23.09
N ASP A 140 7.02 6.24 -23.54
CA ASP A 140 6.16 5.30 -24.24
C ASP A 140 4.99 4.92 -23.31
N PRO A 141 3.75 5.32 -23.61
CA PRO A 141 2.60 5.10 -22.73
C PRO A 141 2.31 3.60 -22.54
N GLU A 142 2.67 2.76 -23.50
CA GLU A 142 2.51 1.32 -23.40
C GLU A 142 3.46 0.73 -22.36
N LEU A 143 4.72 1.14 -22.36
CA LEU A 143 5.71 0.66 -21.39
C LEU A 143 5.36 1.10 -19.96
N ALA A 144 4.84 2.32 -19.79
CA ALA A 144 4.36 2.80 -18.50
C ALA A 144 3.17 1.97 -17.99
N ARG A 145 2.22 1.65 -18.88
CA ARG A 145 1.07 0.81 -18.59
C ARG A 145 1.47 -0.61 -18.21
N GLU A 146 2.37 -1.25 -18.98
CA GLU A 146 2.87 -2.60 -18.65
C GLU A 146 3.55 -2.65 -17.28
N LYS A 147 4.38 -1.64 -16.95
CA LYS A 147 4.99 -1.53 -15.63
C LYS A 147 3.94 -1.39 -14.53
N GLN A 148 2.92 -0.59 -14.74
CA GLN A 148 1.85 -0.37 -13.79
C GLN A 148 1.01 -1.64 -13.59
N GLU A 149 0.65 -2.34 -14.66
CA GLU A 149 -0.06 -3.62 -14.61
C GLU A 149 0.76 -4.69 -13.88
N ARG A 150 2.06 -4.77 -14.15
CA ARG A 150 2.98 -5.69 -13.47
C ARG A 150 3.04 -5.42 -11.97
N VAL A 151 3.23 -4.16 -11.57
CA VAL A 151 3.29 -3.78 -10.15
C VAL A 151 1.94 -4.01 -9.47
N SER A 152 0.83 -3.71 -10.12
CA SER A 152 -0.52 -3.97 -9.60
C SER A 152 -0.77 -5.47 -9.39
N SER A 153 -0.32 -6.30 -10.31
CA SER A 153 -0.39 -7.76 -10.19
C SER A 153 0.45 -8.28 -9.02
N ILE A 154 1.68 -7.80 -8.87
CA ILE A 154 2.60 -8.17 -7.79
C ILE A 154 2.02 -7.77 -6.42
N LEU A 155 1.36 -6.63 -6.34
CA LEU A 155 0.74 -6.13 -5.11
C LEU A 155 -0.60 -6.81 -4.78
N GLY A 156 -1.09 -7.68 -5.67
CA GLY A 156 -2.36 -8.37 -5.48
C GLY A 156 -3.57 -7.45 -5.54
N PHE A 157 -3.46 -6.32 -6.26
CA PHE A 157 -4.57 -5.45 -6.55
C PHE A 157 -5.40 -6.04 -7.68
N LYS A 158 -6.35 -6.89 -7.32
CA LYS A 158 -7.32 -7.47 -8.24
C LYS A 158 -8.68 -6.85 -7.93
N ASP A 159 -9.39 -6.48 -8.97
CA ASP A 159 -10.81 -6.15 -8.85
C ASP A 159 -11.64 -7.37 -8.46
N GLU A 160 -12.85 -7.15 -8.01
CA GLU A 160 -13.81 -8.22 -7.70
C GLU A 160 -14.07 -9.14 -8.91
N THR A 161 -13.77 -8.68 -10.12
CA THR A 161 -13.86 -9.44 -11.38
C THR A 161 -12.62 -10.33 -11.65
N GLY A 162 -11.57 -10.27 -10.80
CA GLY A 162 -10.36 -11.08 -10.96
C GLY A 162 -9.38 -10.58 -12.04
N ALA A 163 -9.74 -9.54 -12.79
CA ALA A 163 -8.85 -8.86 -13.71
C ALA A 163 -7.85 -7.99 -12.95
N ALA A 164 -6.62 -7.85 -13.44
CA ALA A 164 -5.66 -6.89 -12.91
C ALA A 164 -6.22 -5.48 -13.14
N SER A 165 -6.81 -4.92 -12.09
CA SER A 165 -7.33 -3.56 -12.15
C SER A 165 -6.21 -2.59 -12.25
N VAL A 166 -6.32 -1.66 -13.18
CA VAL A 166 -5.42 -0.52 -13.24
C VAL A 166 -5.69 0.33 -12.01
N VAL A 167 -4.76 0.26 -11.06
CA VAL A 167 -4.80 1.05 -9.84
C VAL A 167 -4.82 2.52 -10.23
N SER A 168 -5.90 3.22 -9.90
CA SER A 168 -6.05 4.65 -10.18
C SER A 168 -6.47 5.41 -8.93
N ARG A 169 -6.12 6.71 -8.88
CA ARG A 169 -6.57 7.60 -7.82
C ARG A 169 -8.09 7.62 -7.70
N ALA A 170 -8.79 7.66 -8.83
CA ALA A 170 -10.26 7.70 -8.87
C ALA A 170 -10.88 6.44 -8.27
N SER A 171 -10.35 5.26 -8.63
CA SER A 171 -10.78 3.97 -8.05
C SER A 171 -10.58 3.96 -6.53
N LEU A 172 -9.40 4.37 -6.05
CA LEU A 172 -9.10 4.43 -4.62
C LEU A 172 -10.06 5.36 -3.88
N ILE A 173 -10.29 6.57 -4.36
CA ILE A 173 -11.22 7.53 -3.74
C ILE A 173 -12.65 6.99 -3.70
N SER A 174 -13.10 6.34 -4.78
CA SER A 174 -14.40 5.68 -4.83
C SER A 174 -14.54 4.60 -3.76
N GLU A 175 -13.52 3.76 -3.58
CA GLU A 175 -13.51 2.73 -2.54
C GLU A 175 -13.51 3.32 -1.13
N LEU A 176 -12.75 4.39 -0.87
CA LEU A 176 -12.73 5.07 0.42
C LEU A 176 -14.12 5.60 0.81
N ARG A 177 -14.85 6.14 -0.15
CA ARG A 177 -16.24 6.60 0.04
C ARG A 177 -17.19 5.44 0.31
N THR A 178 -17.16 4.42 -0.55
CA THR A 178 -18.08 3.27 -0.48
C THR A 178 -17.93 2.52 0.85
N LYS A 179 -16.70 2.44 1.39
CA LYS A 179 -16.44 1.76 2.67
C LYS A 179 -16.58 2.66 3.90
N GLY A 180 -16.96 3.93 3.73
CA GLY A 180 -17.23 4.86 4.82
C GLY A 180 -15.99 5.21 5.68
N LEU A 181 -14.76 5.20 5.07
CA LEU A 181 -13.56 5.57 5.79
C LEU A 181 -13.58 7.04 6.25
N LEU A 182 -14.21 7.89 5.48
CA LEU A 182 -14.32 9.32 5.79
C LEU A 182 -15.04 9.58 7.11
N ASP A 183 -16.02 8.76 7.46
CA ASP A 183 -16.78 8.91 8.71
C ASP A 183 -15.94 8.64 9.96
N LEU A 184 -14.88 7.85 9.80
CA LEU A 184 -13.93 7.53 10.87
C LEU A 184 -12.85 8.60 11.06
N CYS A 185 -12.65 9.46 10.04
CA CYS A 185 -11.61 10.48 10.07
C CYS A 185 -12.01 11.69 10.92
N PRO A 186 -11.03 12.43 11.48
CA PRO A 186 -11.25 13.73 12.10
C PRO A 186 -11.93 14.73 11.16
N PRO A 187 -12.71 15.69 11.70
CA PRO A 187 -13.44 16.66 10.88
C PRO A 187 -12.53 17.52 10.00
N GLU A 188 -11.31 17.81 10.44
CA GLU A 188 -10.32 18.59 9.68
C GLU A 188 -9.92 17.85 8.40
N VAL A 189 -9.64 16.56 8.49
CA VAL A 189 -9.28 15.72 7.33
C VAL A 189 -10.45 15.58 6.37
N ARG A 190 -11.68 15.44 6.90
CA ARG A 190 -12.89 15.44 6.06
C ARG A 190 -13.09 16.76 5.32
N SER A 191 -12.85 17.88 5.98
CA SER A 191 -12.95 19.20 5.37
C SER A 191 -11.97 19.38 4.21
N VAL A 192 -10.70 18.97 4.39
CA VAL A 192 -9.70 18.97 3.32
C VAL A 192 -10.13 18.09 2.16
N PHE A 193 -10.63 16.88 2.45
CA PHE A 193 -11.10 15.96 1.43
C PHE A 193 -12.24 16.57 0.59
N HIS A 194 -13.24 17.12 1.24
CA HIS A 194 -14.38 17.76 0.55
C HIS A 194 -13.94 18.99 -0.23
N LEU A 195 -13.04 19.79 0.30
CA LEU A 195 -12.52 20.96 -0.40
C LEU A 195 -11.82 20.58 -1.70
N LEU A 196 -10.93 19.58 -1.65
CA LEU A 196 -10.16 19.13 -2.82
C LEU A 196 -11.03 18.47 -3.90
N GLU A 197 -12.23 18.02 -3.55
CA GLU A 197 -13.15 17.42 -4.49
C GLU A 197 -14.23 18.37 -5.03
N SER A 198 -14.60 19.39 -4.26
CA SER A 198 -15.68 20.33 -4.63
C SER A 198 -15.15 21.62 -5.27
N GLU A 199 -13.93 22.03 -4.93
CA GLU A 199 -13.37 23.30 -5.43
C GLU A 199 -12.53 23.05 -6.69
N PHE A 200 -12.94 23.65 -7.80
CA PHE A 200 -12.24 23.53 -9.10
C PHE A 200 -11.42 24.79 -9.44
N ASN A 201 -11.63 25.89 -8.70
CA ASN A 201 -10.86 27.11 -8.93
C ASN A 201 -9.54 27.08 -8.14
N PRO A 202 -8.37 27.07 -8.78
CA PRO A 202 -7.07 26.95 -8.10
C PRO A 202 -6.81 28.07 -7.09
N MET A 203 -7.23 29.31 -7.39
CA MET A 203 -7.04 30.46 -6.49
C MET A 203 -7.92 30.35 -5.24
N GLY A 204 -9.18 29.94 -5.43
CA GLY A 204 -10.10 29.69 -4.31
C GLY A 204 -9.69 28.50 -3.47
N MET A 205 -9.16 27.46 -4.11
CA MET A 205 -8.66 26.26 -3.44
C MET A 205 -7.50 26.61 -2.51
N TYR A 206 -6.50 27.36 -2.98
CA TYR A 206 -5.32 27.72 -2.18
C TYR A 206 -5.71 28.47 -0.90
N THR A 207 -6.49 29.53 -1.02
CA THR A 207 -6.90 30.35 0.14
C THR A 207 -7.72 29.61 1.18
N LYS A 208 -8.55 28.63 0.73
CA LYS A 208 -9.38 27.81 1.62
C LYS A 208 -8.62 26.62 2.20
N ALA A 209 -7.65 26.07 1.45
CA ALA A 209 -6.87 24.88 1.86
C ALA A 209 -5.83 25.20 2.93
N GLU A 210 -5.15 26.36 2.84
CA GLU A 210 -4.06 26.73 3.74
C GLU A 210 -4.42 26.59 5.24
N PRO A 211 -5.52 27.18 5.75
CA PRO A 211 -5.88 27.03 7.16
C PRO A 211 -6.30 25.61 7.54
N GLN A 212 -6.87 24.84 6.60
CA GLN A 212 -7.30 23.46 6.86
C GLN A 212 -6.11 22.50 6.89
N VAL A 213 -5.12 22.70 6.02
CA VAL A 213 -3.87 21.93 6.02
C VAL A 213 -3.09 22.20 7.31
N ALA A 214 -2.99 23.47 7.74
CA ALA A 214 -2.36 23.81 9.01
C ALA A 214 -3.05 23.13 10.22
N ALA A 215 -4.38 23.01 10.20
CA ALA A 215 -5.12 22.28 11.22
C ALA A 215 -4.81 20.76 11.21
N VAL A 216 -4.67 20.16 10.03
CA VAL A 216 -4.27 18.74 9.89
C VAL A 216 -2.83 18.51 10.36
N GLU A 217 -1.91 19.43 10.06
CA GLU A 217 -0.52 19.38 10.55
C GLU A 217 -0.45 19.45 12.09
N ALA A 218 -1.25 20.33 12.70
CA ALA A 218 -1.36 20.41 14.15
C ALA A 218 -1.89 19.12 14.78
N LEU A 219 -2.88 18.47 14.16
CA LEU A 219 -3.36 17.14 14.56
C LEU A 219 -2.26 16.08 14.42
N GLY A 220 -1.51 16.09 13.33
CA GLY A 220 -0.41 15.16 13.10
C GLY A 220 0.65 15.26 14.20
N ALA A 221 1.03 16.46 14.59
CA ALA A 221 1.95 16.69 15.70
C ALA A 221 1.40 16.13 17.02
N GLN A 222 0.13 16.35 17.34
CA GLN A 222 -0.50 15.80 18.55
C GLN A 222 -0.56 14.26 18.54
N MET A 223 -0.85 13.64 17.39
CA MET A 223 -0.90 12.18 17.25
C MET A 223 0.47 11.53 17.45
N VAL A 224 1.55 12.14 16.96
CA VAL A 224 2.93 11.65 17.17
C VAL A 224 3.29 11.66 18.65
N PHE A 225 2.94 12.72 19.37
CA PHE A 225 3.19 12.80 20.82
C PHE A 225 2.32 11.84 21.66
N SER A 226 1.12 11.51 21.20
CA SER A 226 0.20 10.64 21.94
C SER A 226 0.42 9.16 21.70
N SER A 227 0.96 8.78 20.55
CA SER A 227 1.08 7.37 20.15
C SER A 227 2.30 6.65 20.72
N GLY A 228 3.30 7.37 21.26
CA GLY A 228 4.47 6.76 21.91
C GLY A 228 5.20 5.70 21.06
N PHE A 229 5.04 5.75 19.73
CA PHE A 229 5.74 4.84 18.85
C PHE A 229 7.20 5.27 18.72
N PRO A 230 8.15 4.39 19.07
CA PRO A 230 9.57 4.63 18.84
C PRO A 230 9.91 4.68 17.35
#